data_303e0078b3417baaebfaa3f4ef2016f0
#
_entry.id   303e0078b3417baaebfaa3f4ef2016f0
#
_cell.length_a   1.000
_cell.length_b   1.000
_cell.length_c   1.000
_cell.angle_alpha   90.00
_cell.angle_beta   90.00
_cell.angle_gamma   90.00
#
_symmetry.space_group_name_H-M   'P 1'
#
loop_
_entity.id
_entity.type
_entity.pdbx_description
1 polymer ?
#
loop_
_entity_poly.entity_id
_entity_poly.type
_entity_poly.pdbx_seq_one_letter_code
_entity_poly.pdbx_strand_id
1 'polypeptide(L)'
;GQTNYVATKSGIIGMTKVWARELGRKGINVNAVAPGFIATEMVETVPEKVIEMLKEKTPLGKLGDPEDIANAYLFLVSDEAKYITGTVLSVDGGLVL
;
A
#
# COMPACT_ATOMS: atom_id res chain seq x y z
N GLY A 1 8.05 15.44 3.68
CA GLY A 1 7.61 15.43 2.33
C GLY A 1 7.92 14.15 1.56
N GLN A 2 8.18 14.32 0.30
CA GLN A 2 8.40 13.17 -0.60
C GLN A 2 9.64 12.36 -0.23
N THR A 3 10.68 13.02 0.28
CA THR A 3 11.91 12.32 0.66
C THR A 3 11.66 11.31 1.78
N ASN A 4 10.89 11.71 2.79
CA ASN A 4 10.54 10.81 3.90
C ASN A 4 9.67 9.65 3.42
N TYR A 5 8.75 9.91 2.50
CA TYR A 5 7.90 8.87 1.93
C TYR A 5 8.74 7.83 1.18
N VAL A 6 9.66 8.29 0.33
CA VAL A 6 10.53 7.40 -0.45
C VAL A 6 11.41 6.56 0.49
N ALA A 7 12.00 7.18 1.50
CA ALA A 7 12.85 6.46 2.46
C ALA A 7 12.05 5.41 3.24
N THR A 8 10.84 5.77 3.69
CA THR A 8 9.97 4.84 4.42
C THR A 8 9.57 3.66 3.53
N LYS A 9 9.19 3.94 2.29
CA LYS A 9 8.79 2.88 1.36
C LYS A 9 9.95 1.95 1.06
N SER A 10 11.16 2.49 0.84
CA SER A 10 12.35 1.68 0.60
C SER A 10 12.68 0.79 1.80
N GLY A 11 12.50 1.30 3.02
CA GLY A 11 12.69 0.52 4.24
C GLY A 11 11.71 -0.64 4.33
N ILE A 12 10.44 -0.39 4.02
CA ILE A 12 9.41 -1.44 4.04
C ILE A 12 9.70 -2.51 3.00
N ILE A 13 10.12 -2.11 1.80
CA ILE A 13 10.50 -3.07 0.75
C ILE A 13 11.65 -3.94 1.22
N GLY A 14 12.69 -3.33 1.78
CA GLY A 14 13.85 -4.06 2.27
C GLY A 14 13.51 -5.06 3.37
N MET A 15 12.77 -4.60 4.39
CA MET A 15 12.37 -5.46 5.50
C MET A 15 11.47 -6.61 5.04
N THR A 16 10.53 -6.33 4.13
CA THR A 16 9.63 -7.34 3.61
C THR A 16 10.40 -8.45 2.91
N LYS A 17 11.38 -8.07 2.09
CA LYS A 17 12.22 -9.06 1.38
C LYS A 17 13.08 -9.90 2.31
N VAL A 18 13.67 -9.28 3.33
CA VAL A 18 14.48 -9.99 4.31
C VAL A 18 13.64 -10.99 5.09
N TRP A 19 12.50 -10.54 5.61
CA TRP A 19 11.62 -11.42 6.39
C TRP A 19 11.02 -12.53 5.52
N ALA A 20 10.67 -12.23 4.26
CA ALA A 20 10.17 -13.26 3.36
C ALA A 20 11.21 -14.35 3.13
N ARG A 21 12.47 -13.96 2.99
CA ARG A 21 13.57 -14.91 2.79
C ARG A 21 13.80 -15.77 4.03
N GLU A 22 13.80 -15.13 5.20
CA GLU A 22 14.03 -15.86 6.45
C GLU A 22 12.88 -16.77 6.82
N LEU A 23 11.64 -16.29 6.69
CA LEU A 23 10.46 -17.02 7.12
C LEU A 23 9.92 -17.96 6.04
N GLY A 24 10.29 -17.76 4.79
CA GLY A 24 9.87 -18.63 3.69
C GLY A 24 10.28 -20.07 3.90
N ARG A 25 11.43 -20.29 4.53
CA ARG A 25 11.89 -21.65 4.86
C ARG A 25 10.98 -22.37 5.84
N LYS A 26 10.19 -21.62 6.60
CA LYS A 26 9.20 -22.15 7.55
C LYS A 26 7.80 -22.21 6.94
N GLY A 27 7.67 -21.91 5.65
CA GLY A 27 6.38 -21.92 4.98
C GLY A 27 5.53 -20.70 5.26
N ILE A 28 6.15 -19.59 5.68
CA ILE A 28 5.44 -18.35 6.01
C ILE A 28 5.64 -17.35 4.89
N ASN A 29 4.54 -16.83 4.36
CA ASN A 29 4.58 -15.76 3.37
C ASN A 29 4.58 -14.41 4.09
N VAL A 30 5.42 -13.49 3.62
CA VAL A 30 5.52 -12.14 4.18
C VAL A 30 5.39 -11.13 3.06
N ASN A 31 4.34 -10.33 3.12
CA ASN A 31 4.06 -9.30 2.13
C ASN A 31 3.68 -8.01 2.86
N ALA A 32 3.70 -6.92 2.14
CA ALA A 32 3.26 -5.63 2.67
C ALA A 32 2.31 -4.97 1.68
N VAL A 33 1.50 -4.06 2.17
CA VAL A 33 0.62 -3.24 1.34
C VAL A 33 1.05 -1.79 1.53
N ALA A 34 1.24 -1.08 0.41
CA ALA A 34 1.58 0.34 0.40
C ALA A 34 0.38 1.12 -0.13
N PRO A 35 -0.39 1.78 0.74
CA PRO A 35 -1.55 2.55 0.31
C PRO A 35 -1.15 3.90 -0.27
N GLY A 36 -2.02 4.46 -1.13
CA GLY A 36 -1.92 5.84 -1.55
C GLY A 36 -2.75 6.75 -0.64
N PHE A 37 -3.43 7.72 -1.26
CA PHE A 37 -4.34 8.60 -0.52
C PHE A 37 -5.68 7.91 -0.33
N ILE A 38 -6.01 7.61 0.91
CA ILE A 38 -7.21 6.83 1.26
C ILE A 38 -8.20 7.72 1.98
N ALA A 39 -9.47 7.64 1.59
CA ALA A 39 -10.55 8.37 2.22
C ALA A 39 -10.85 7.75 3.59
N THR A 40 -10.47 8.44 4.64
CA THR A 40 -10.73 8.05 6.02
C THR A 40 -11.61 9.10 6.66
N GLU A 41 -11.94 8.92 7.94
CA GLU A 41 -12.72 9.92 8.69
C GLU A 41 -12.04 11.29 8.68
N MET A 42 -10.73 11.33 8.54
CA MET A 42 -9.98 12.59 8.49
C MET A 42 -10.29 13.43 7.25
N VAL A 43 -10.82 12.80 6.19
CA VAL A 43 -11.19 13.52 4.98
C VAL A 43 -12.24 14.59 5.26
N GLU A 44 -13.14 14.35 6.22
CA GLU A 44 -14.18 15.30 6.58
C GLU A 44 -13.62 16.57 7.19
N THR A 45 -12.44 16.51 7.81
CA THR A 45 -11.80 17.64 8.46
C THR A 45 -10.77 18.34 7.58
N VAL A 46 -10.44 17.74 6.43
CA VAL A 46 -9.44 18.28 5.50
C VAL A 46 -10.15 19.22 4.51
N PRO A 47 -9.57 20.39 4.22
CA PRO A 47 -10.16 21.32 3.24
C PRO A 47 -10.37 20.64 1.88
N GLU A 48 -11.50 20.92 1.26
CA GLU A 48 -11.84 20.36 -0.06
C GLU A 48 -10.78 20.63 -1.11
N LYS A 49 -10.13 21.79 -1.03
CA LYS A 49 -9.05 22.16 -1.94
C LYS A 49 -7.89 21.18 -1.86
N VAL A 50 -7.56 20.71 -0.66
CA VAL A 50 -6.49 19.72 -0.46
C VAL A 50 -6.90 18.38 -1.04
N ILE A 51 -8.15 17.98 -0.84
CA ILE A 51 -8.66 16.72 -1.38
C ILE A 51 -8.61 16.73 -2.91
N GLU A 52 -9.01 17.83 -3.53
CA GLU A 52 -8.93 17.95 -4.99
C GLU A 52 -7.48 17.85 -5.49
N MET A 53 -6.54 18.44 -4.76
CA MET A 53 -5.13 18.33 -5.08
C MET A 53 -4.64 16.89 -5.02
N LEU A 54 -5.06 16.13 -3.99
CA LEU A 54 -4.68 14.73 -3.84
C LEU A 54 -5.24 13.89 -4.98
N LYS A 55 -6.48 14.17 -5.39
CA LYS A 55 -7.09 13.48 -6.52
C LYS A 55 -6.35 13.76 -7.81
N GLU A 56 -5.91 15.00 -8.02
CA GLU A 56 -5.15 15.36 -9.21
C GLU A 56 -3.82 14.65 -9.29
N LYS A 57 -3.18 14.42 -8.14
CA LYS A 57 -1.90 13.70 -8.08
C LYS A 57 -2.05 12.21 -8.31
N THR A 58 -3.25 11.68 -8.17
CA THR A 58 -3.53 10.26 -8.31
C THR A 58 -3.98 9.97 -9.74
N PRO A 59 -3.25 9.14 -10.49
CA PRO A 59 -3.62 8.84 -11.89
C PRO A 59 -5.06 8.36 -12.08
N LEU A 60 -5.61 7.56 -11.15
CA LEU A 60 -7.02 7.16 -11.25
C LEU A 60 -7.99 8.29 -10.91
N GLY A 61 -7.50 9.43 -10.45
CA GLY A 61 -8.31 10.62 -10.25
C GLY A 61 -9.25 10.59 -9.05
N LYS A 62 -9.04 9.69 -8.14
CA LYS A 62 -9.89 9.55 -6.94
C LYS A 62 -9.08 9.03 -5.77
N LEU A 63 -9.60 9.24 -4.56
CA LEU A 63 -9.03 8.63 -3.36
C LEU A 63 -9.46 7.17 -3.30
N GLY A 64 -8.64 6.33 -2.69
CA GLY A 64 -9.02 4.96 -2.42
C GLY A 64 -9.95 4.87 -1.21
N ASP A 65 -10.69 3.79 -1.11
CA ASP A 65 -11.51 3.49 0.06
C ASP A 65 -10.73 2.57 1.01
N PRO A 66 -10.99 2.64 2.31
CA PRO A 66 -10.39 1.66 3.24
C PRO A 66 -10.63 0.22 2.82
N GLU A 67 -11.78 -0.06 2.19
CA GLU A 67 -12.11 -1.38 1.67
C GLU A 67 -11.12 -1.84 0.60
N ASP A 68 -10.59 -0.92 -0.20
CA ASP A 68 -9.58 -1.28 -1.21
C ASP A 68 -8.33 -1.85 -0.56
N ILE A 69 -7.93 -1.30 0.58
CA ILE A 69 -6.79 -1.79 1.33
C ILE A 69 -7.11 -3.14 1.98
N ALA A 70 -8.31 -3.27 2.56
CA ALA A 70 -8.74 -4.52 3.16
C ALA A 70 -8.79 -5.65 2.14
N ASN A 71 -9.27 -5.36 0.93
CA ASN A 71 -9.33 -6.35 -0.14
C ASN A 71 -7.94 -6.81 -0.58
N ALA A 72 -6.97 -5.92 -0.57
CA ALA A 72 -5.58 -6.28 -0.88
C ALA A 72 -5.03 -7.25 0.16
N TYR A 73 -5.27 -6.98 1.45
CA TYR A 73 -4.87 -7.90 2.51
C TYR A 73 -5.57 -9.25 2.39
N LEU A 74 -6.87 -9.25 2.13
CA LEU A 74 -7.62 -10.50 1.97
C LEU A 74 -7.04 -11.35 0.85
N PHE A 75 -6.70 -10.73 -0.28
CA PHE A 75 -6.07 -11.44 -1.37
C PHE A 75 -4.74 -12.04 -0.96
N LEU A 76 -3.88 -11.25 -0.32
CA LEU A 76 -2.53 -11.71 0.04
C LEU A 76 -2.53 -12.85 1.07
N VAL A 77 -3.55 -12.94 1.92
CA VAL A 77 -3.65 -14.04 2.88
C VAL A 77 -4.49 -15.22 2.37
N SER A 78 -4.99 -15.13 1.14
CA SER A 78 -5.81 -16.19 0.56
C SER A 78 -4.94 -17.27 -0.07
N ASP A 79 -5.55 -18.43 -0.33
CA ASP A 79 -4.87 -19.52 -1.01
C ASP A 79 -4.44 -19.17 -2.42
N GLU A 80 -5.15 -18.21 -3.05
CA GLU A 80 -4.81 -17.75 -4.40
C GLU A 80 -3.46 -17.06 -4.44
N ALA A 81 -3.01 -16.53 -3.30
CA ALA A 81 -1.74 -15.84 -3.19
C ALA A 81 -0.65 -16.70 -2.53
N LYS A 82 -0.84 -18.00 -2.43
CA LYS A 82 0.08 -18.87 -1.67
C LYS A 82 1.51 -18.91 -2.19
N TYR A 83 1.72 -18.55 -3.44
CA TYR A 83 3.07 -18.50 -4.02
C TYR A 83 3.62 -17.09 -4.09
N ILE A 84 2.98 -16.13 -3.42
CA ILE A 84 3.39 -14.73 -3.37
C ILE A 84 4.02 -14.46 -2.01
N THR A 85 5.28 -14.06 -2.00
CA THR A 85 5.97 -13.64 -0.79
C THR A 85 7.05 -12.64 -1.16
N GLY A 86 7.37 -11.74 -0.24
CA GLY A 86 8.40 -10.75 -0.45
C GLY A 86 7.98 -9.58 -1.31
N THR A 87 6.68 -9.42 -1.60
CA THR A 87 6.19 -8.32 -2.41
C THR A 87 5.62 -7.20 -1.57
N VAL A 88 5.71 -5.99 -2.10
CA VAL A 88 4.99 -4.83 -1.57
C VAL A 88 3.95 -4.47 -2.63
N LEU A 89 2.69 -4.70 -2.29
CA LEU A 89 1.59 -4.44 -3.21
C LEU A 89 1.14 -2.98 -3.05
N SER A 90 1.33 -2.20 -4.10
CA SER A 90 0.88 -0.80 -4.11
C SER A 90 -0.63 -0.75 -4.39
N VAL A 91 -1.37 -0.09 -3.51
CA VAL A 91 -2.81 0.13 -3.65
C VAL A 91 -3.04 1.63 -3.56
N ASP A 92 -2.71 2.32 -4.64
CA ASP A 92 -2.51 3.76 -4.62
C ASP A 92 -3.08 4.49 -5.85
N GLY A 93 -3.86 3.81 -6.67
CA GLY A 93 -4.42 4.43 -7.86
C GLY A 93 -3.38 4.89 -8.88
N GLY A 94 -2.17 4.36 -8.79
CA GLY A 94 -1.07 4.71 -9.70
C GLY A 94 -0.20 5.86 -9.21
N LEU A 95 -0.37 6.28 -7.96
CA LEU A 95 0.36 7.43 -7.41
C LEU A 95 1.88 7.25 -7.45
N VAL A 96 2.37 6.04 -7.27
CA VAL A 96 3.80 5.73 -7.24
C VAL A 96 4.22 5.16 -8.58
N LEU A 97 4.55 6.05 -9.49
CA LEU A 97 5.00 5.67 -10.83
C LEU A 97 6.45 6.04 -11.07
#